data_532a133d5148915388461d4fbb2c8dbc
#
_entry.id   532a133d5148915388461d4fbb2c8dbc
#
_cell.length_a   1.000
_cell.length_b   1.000
_cell.length_c   1.000
_cell.angle_alpha   90.00
_cell.angle_beta   90.00
_cell.angle_gamma   90.00
#
_symmetry.space_group_name_H-M   'P 1'
#
loop_
_entity.id
_entity.type
_entity.pdbx_description
1 polymer ?
#
loop_
_entity_poly.entity_id
_entity_poly.type
_entity_poly.pdbx_seq_one_letter_code
_entity_poly.pdbx_strand_id
1 'polypeptide(L)'
;SFSEALQELRKFAGAAPLPTIMAQPQEPFPYDLMGRVTEVWHQAFCERPEGLAYLEQRGLKDKEMLRLFQAGYCDGEKLLAITTAPERELLQRVGVINEGGKEFFSRCVVFPLQDRHGRVAGFYGRSTLPHAKVPHRFCAGSKTGLFYPQAARGVQEVFLVEGVLDGLAVYQAGFPNVMAMGGTQGFNAALLEHLRGEKVGELVLCLDGDE
;
A
#
# COMPACT_ATOMS: atom_id res chain seq x y z
N SER A 1 28.02 6.16 13.81
CA SER A 1 27.08 5.50 12.88
C SER A 1 26.37 4.33 13.56
N PHE A 2 25.25 3.83 13.00
CA PHE A 2 24.56 2.64 13.52
C PHE A 2 25.49 1.41 13.59
N SER A 3 26.42 1.32 12.65
CA SER A 3 27.46 0.25 12.62
C SER A 3 28.44 0.33 13.80
N GLU A 4 28.81 1.52 14.23
CA GLU A 4 29.69 1.75 15.39
C GLU A 4 28.98 1.46 16.70
N ALA A 5 27.69 1.87 16.81
CA ALA A 5 26.86 1.54 17.97
C ALA A 5 26.67 0.02 18.14
N LEU A 6 26.51 -0.71 17.04
CA LEU A 6 26.44 -2.18 17.04
C LEU A 6 27.77 -2.83 17.43
N GLN A 7 28.91 -2.26 17.03
CA GLN A 7 30.21 -2.74 17.43
C GLN A 7 30.48 -2.51 18.95
N GLU A 8 30.06 -1.36 19.46
CA GLU A 8 30.16 -1.07 20.90
C GLU A 8 29.25 -2.00 21.73
N LEU A 9 28.02 -2.22 21.34
CA LEU A 9 27.12 -3.18 21.99
C LEU A 9 27.67 -4.60 22.00
N ARG A 10 28.39 -5.04 20.97
CA ARG A 10 29.05 -6.34 20.92
C ARG A 10 30.19 -6.46 21.94
N LYS A 11 30.88 -5.38 22.25
CA LYS A 11 31.96 -5.38 23.31
C LYS A 11 31.36 -5.57 24.70
N PHE A 12 30.16 -5.04 24.96
CA PHE A 12 29.46 -5.17 26.25
C PHE A 12 28.74 -6.50 26.42
N ALA A 13 28.34 -7.17 25.37
CA ALA A 13 27.51 -8.39 25.41
C ALA A 13 28.30 -9.68 25.60
N GLY A 14 29.63 -9.62 25.91
CA GLY A 14 30.49 -10.80 26.13
C GLY A 14 30.19 -11.90 25.11
N ALA A 15 31.13 -12.21 24.25
CA ALA A 15 31.03 -13.02 23.04
C ALA A 15 30.37 -14.42 23.19
N ALA A 16 29.07 -14.49 23.46
CA ALA A 16 28.26 -15.65 23.09
C ALA A 16 27.89 -15.52 21.61
N PRO A 17 28.14 -16.53 20.75
CA PRO A 17 27.63 -16.49 19.39
C PRO A 17 26.14 -16.37 19.46
N LEU A 18 25.62 -15.29 18.84
CA LEU A 18 24.18 -15.16 18.64
C LEU A 18 23.69 -16.45 17.95
N PRO A 19 22.60 -17.08 18.45
CA PRO A 19 22.05 -18.24 17.78
C PRO A 19 21.81 -17.82 16.32
N THR A 20 22.40 -18.56 15.39
CA THR A 20 22.10 -18.44 13.98
C THR A 20 20.63 -18.80 13.87
N ILE A 21 19.76 -17.80 13.86
CA ILE A 21 18.37 -17.98 13.47
C ILE A 21 18.46 -18.39 12.02
N MET A 22 18.40 -19.70 11.77
CA MET A 22 18.23 -20.23 10.42
C MET A 22 16.91 -19.61 9.95
N ALA A 23 17.00 -18.63 9.05
CA ALA A 23 15.84 -18.07 8.39
C ALA A 23 15.14 -19.27 7.74
N GLN A 24 13.97 -19.64 8.28
CA GLN A 24 13.13 -20.61 7.59
C GLN A 24 12.94 -20.10 6.18
N PRO A 25 12.99 -20.95 5.15
CA PRO A 25 12.70 -20.52 3.77
C PRO A 25 11.32 -19.86 3.80
N GLN A 26 11.31 -18.55 3.72
CA GLN A 26 10.04 -17.82 3.58
C GLN A 26 9.48 -18.23 2.23
N GLU A 27 8.30 -18.83 2.24
CA GLU A 27 7.59 -19.08 0.99
C GLU A 27 7.51 -17.77 0.20
N PRO A 28 7.68 -17.86 -1.14
CA PRO A 28 7.69 -16.66 -1.97
C PRO A 28 6.38 -15.87 -1.79
N PHE A 29 6.51 -14.54 -1.83
CA PHE A 29 5.35 -13.65 -1.72
C PHE A 29 4.36 -13.93 -2.86
N PRO A 30 3.05 -14.05 -2.60
CA PRO A 30 2.05 -14.53 -3.57
C PRO A 30 1.60 -13.41 -4.54
N TYR A 31 2.52 -12.87 -5.35
CA TYR A 31 2.24 -11.74 -6.25
C TYR A 31 1.07 -11.98 -7.22
N ASP A 32 0.98 -13.17 -7.82
CA ASP A 32 -0.10 -13.51 -8.76
C ASP A 32 -1.46 -13.50 -8.06
N LEU A 33 -1.52 -14.03 -6.83
CA LEU A 33 -2.74 -14.00 -6.04
C LEU A 33 -3.12 -12.57 -5.64
N MET A 34 -2.15 -11.72 -5.30
CA MET A 34 -2.39 -10.30 -5.01
C MET A 34 -2.91 -9.54 -6.23
N GLY A 35 -2.40 -9.85 -7.43
CA GLY A 35 -2.94 -9.35 -8.70
C GLY A 35 -4.40 -9.73 -8.89
N ARG A 36 -4.76 -11.00 -8.68
CA ARG A 36 -6.14 -11.48 -8.74
C ARG A 36 -7.06 -10.80 -7.72
N VAL A 37 -6.58 -10.57 -6.50
CA VAL A 37 -7.33 -9.78 -5.50
C VAL A 37 -7.65 -8.39 -6.02
N THR A 38 -6.68 -7.73 -6.65
CA THR A 38 -6.86 -6.41 -7.26
C THR A 38 -7.98 -6.44 -8.30
N GLU A 39 -7.97 -7.43 -9.20
CA GLU A 39 -8.99 -7.59 -10.25
C GLU A 39 -10.38 -7.82 -9.66
N VAL A 40 -10.51 -8.68 -8.65
CA VAL A 40 -11.78 -8.97 -7.97
C VAL A 40 -12.37 -7.73 -7.33
N TRP A 41 -11.56 -6.97 -6.61
CA TRP A 41 -12.03 -5.75 -5.96
C TRP A 41 -12.27 -4.61 -6.95
N HIS A 42 -11.49 -4.52 -8.03
CA HIS A 42 -11.76 -3.56 -9.11
C HIS A 42 -13.08 -3.87 -9.82
N GLN A 43 -13.36 -5.14 -10.11
CA GLN A 43 -14.65 -5.56 -10.65
C GLN A 43 -15.80 -5.20 -9.68
N ALA A 44 -15.65 -5.47 -8.38
CA ALA A 44 -16.64 -5.09 -7.38
C ALA A 44 -16.86 -3.56 -7.33
N PHE A 45 -15.80 -2.77 -7.50
CA PHE A 45 -15.90 -1.30 -7.60
C PHE A 45 -16.73 -0.85 -8.80
N CYS A 46 -16.60 -1.52 -9.94
CA CYS A 46 -17.40 -1.23 -11.14
C CYS A 46 -18.86 -1.67 -11.01
N GLU A 47 -19.15 -2.71 -10.25
CA GLU A 47 -20.48 -3.29 -10.10
C GLU A 47 -21.29 -2.64 -8.96
N ARG A 48 -20.61 -2.10 -7.94
CA ARG A 48 -21.24 -1.58 -6.73
C ARG A 48 -21.07 -0.06 -6.62
N PRO A 49 -22.16 0.68 -6.35
CA PRO A 49 -22.11 2.14 -6.33
C PRO A 49 -21.38 2.72 -5.10
N GLU A 50 -21.25 1.97 -4.01
CA GLU A 50 -20.79 2.49 -2.71
C GLU A 50 -19.36 3.04 -2.77
N GLY A 51 -18.47 2.35 -3.48
CA GLY A 51 -17.07 2.76 -3.63
C GLY A 51 -16.95 4.06 -4.44
N LEU A 52 -17.60 4.12 -5.59
CA LEU A 52 -17.60 5.30 -6.45
C LEU A 52 -18.28 6.50 -5.76
N ALA A 53 -19.47 6.30 -5.17
CA ALA A 53 -20.18 7.37 -4.46
C ALA A 53 -19.33 7.97 -3.32
N TYR A 54 -18.58 7.13 -2.60
CA TYR A 54 -17.67 7.60 -1.56
C TYR A 54 -16.56 8.49 -2.13
N LEU A 55 -15.93 8.10 -3.24
CA LEU A 55 -14.87 8.88 -3.86
C LEU A 55 -15.41 10.18 -4.48
N GLU A 56 -16.57 10.15 -5.11
CA GLU A 56 -17.24 11.33 -5.67
C GLU A 56 -17.60 12.37 -4.59
N GLN A 57 -18.04 11.94 -3.41
CA GLN A 57 -18.27 12.83 -2.26
C GLN A 57 -16.98 13.52 -1.79
N ARG A 58 -15.83 12.94 -2.06
CA ARG A 58 -14.50 13.52 -1.78
C ARG A 58 -13.92 14.30 -2.95
N GLY A 59 -14.72 14.56 -3.99
CA GLY A 59 -14.27 15.29 -5.16
C GLY A 59 -13.47 14.48 -6.18
N LEU A 60 -13.26 13.20 -5.96
CA LEU A 60 -12.52 12.30 -6.86
C LEU A 60 -13.51 11.70 -7.88
N LYS A 61 -13.58 12.30 -9.07
CA LYS A 61 -14.62 12.01 -10.07
C LYS A 61 -14.07 11.52 -11.41
N ASP A 62 -12.75 11.63 -11.61
CA ASP A 62 -12.12 11.21 -12.85
C ASP A 62 -12.09 9.68 -12.96
N LYS A 63 -12.98 9.13 -13.78
CA LYS A 63 -13.12 7.68 -13.96
C LYS A 63 -11.91 7.04 -14.62
N GLU A 64 -11.25 7.74 -15.54
CA GLU A 64 -10.03 7.21 -16.18
C GLU A 64 -8.88 7.13 -15.18
N MET A 65 -8.74 8.14 -14.32
CA MET A 65 -7.81 8.09 -13.20
C MET A 65 -8.15 6.93 -12.26
N LEU A 66 -9.39 6.78 -11.82
CA LEU A 66 -9.79 5.69 -10.91
C LEU A 66 -9.52 4.31 -11.52
N ARG A 67 -9.70 4.16 -12.83
CA ARG A 67 -9.34 2.94 -13.56
C ARG A 67 -7.83 2.73 -13.64
N LEU A 68 -7.06 3.77 -13.95
CA LEU A 68 -5.59 3.73 -13.99
C LEU A 68 -5.01 3.25 -12.65
N PHE A 69 -5.52 3.77 -11.55
CA PHE A 69 -5.10 3.40 -10.20
C PHE A 69 -5.75 2.10 -9.68
N GLN A 70 -6.51 1.41 -10.53
CA GLN A 70 -7.20 0.17 -10.17
C GLN A 70 -8.01 0.30 -8.87
N ALA A 71 -8.75 1.41 -8.73
CA ALA A 71 -9.63 1.61 -7.59
C ALA A 71 -10.53 0.39 -7.40
N GLY A 72 -10.51 -0.19 -6.21
CA GLY A 72 -11.27 -1.37 -5.84
C GLY A 72 -12.30 -1.08 -4.75
N TYR A 73 -13.26 -1.98 -4.60
CA TYR A 73 -14.17 -1.99 -3.46
C TYR A 73 -14.23 -3.37 -2.84
N CYS A 74 -13.87 -3.47 -1.57
CA CYS A 74 -13.98 -4.71 -0.82
C CYS A 74 -15.35 -4.75 -0.13
N ASP A 75 -16.26 -5.57 -0.65
CA ASP A 75 -17.59 -5.77 -0.06
C ASP A 75 -17.58 -6.68 1.18
N GLY A 76 -16.50 -7.45 1.36
CA GLY A 76 -16.30 -8.36 2.48
C GLY A 76 -16.74 -9.79 2.20
N GLU A 77 -17.18 -10.10 0.99
CA GLU A 77 -17.76 -11.41 0.63
C GLU A 77 -17.20 -12.00 -0.67
N LYS A 78 -17.04 -11.15 -1.71
CA LYS A 78 -16.75 -11.59 -3.08
C LYS A 78 -15.44 -12.35 -3.21
N LEU A 79 -14.38 -11.88 -2.56
CA LEU A 79 -13.07 -12.54 -2.59
C LEU A 79 -13.13 -13.91 -1.90
N LEU A 80 -13.78 -14.01 -0.75
CA LEU A 80 -13.93 -15.27 -0.03
C LEU A 80 -14.75 -16.29 -0.82
N ALA A 81 -15.72 -15.85 -1.62
CA ALA A 81 -16.56 -16.76 -2.41
C ALA A 81 -15.78 -17.49 -3.51
N ILE A 82 -14.67 -16.91 -4.00
CA ILE A 82 -13.93 -17.45 -5.15
C ILE A 82 -12.55 -18.01 -4.79
N THR A 83 -12.10 -17.89 -3.54
CA THR A 83 -10.79 -18.36 -3.10
C THR A 83 -10.87 -19.75 -2.46
N THR A 84 -9.87 -20.58 -2.76
CA THR A 84 -9.66 -21.89 -2.15
C THR A 84 -9.08 -21.78 -0.74
N ALA A 85 -9.14 -22.88 0.06
CA ALA A 85 -8.59 -22.88 1.41
C ALA A 85 -7.07 -22.55 1.43
N PRO A 86 -6.20 -23.12 0.58
CA PRO A 86 -4.79 -22.74 0.53
C PRO A 86 -4.57 -21.28 0.16
N GLU A 87 -5.33 -20.72 -0.78
CA GLU A 87 -5.24 -19.31 -1.13
C GLU A 87 -5.63 -18.40 0.03
N ARG A 88 -6.66 -18.77 0.82
CA ARG A 88 -7.05 -18.01 2.02
C ARG A 88 -5.96 -18.00 3.09
N GLU A 89 -5.23 -19.10 3.28
CA GLU A 89 -4.07 -19.15 4.17
C GLU A 89 -2.97 -18.18 3.72
N LEU A 90 -2.67 -18.14 2.42
CA LEU A 90 -1.74 -17.17 1.84
C LEU A 90 -2.22 -15.73 2.05
N LEU A 91 -3.50 -15.46 1.78
CA LEU A 91 -4.11 -14.13 1.95
C LEU A 91 -4.16 -13.68 3.41
N GLN A 92 -4.33 -14.63 4.34
CA GLN A 92 -4.26 -14.35 5.76
C GLN A 92 -2.83 -13.97 6.19
N ARG A 93 -1.84 -14.69 5.71
CA ARG A 93 -0.41 -14.41 5.98
C ARG A 93 0.01 -13.02 5.50
N VAL A 94 -0.50 -12.54 4.35
CA VAL A 94 -0.21 -11.21 3.81
C VAL A 94 -1.19 -10.12 4.29
N GLY A 95 -2.15 -10.46 5.16
CA GLY A 95 -3.04 -9.50 5.81
C GLY A 95 -4.22 -9.01 4.97
N VAL A 96 -4.57 -9.70 3.90
CA VAL A 96 -5.79 -9.45 3.10
C VAL A 96 -7.02 -10.07 3.78
N ILE A 97 -6.84 -11.22 4.41
CA ILE A 97 -7.80 -11.87 5.29
C ILE A 97 -7.28 -11.76 6.73
N ASN A 98 -8.15 -11.44 7.67
CA ASN A 98 -7.79 -11.35 9.08
C ASN A 98 -7.78 -12.75 9.77
N GLU A 99 -7.30 -12.81 11.01
CA GLU A 99 -7.23 -14.05 11.80
C GLU A 99 -8.61 -14.72 11.97
N GLY A 100 -9.69 -13.96 11.94
CA GLY A 100 -11.07 -14.45 12.00
C GLY A 100 -11.62 -14.97 10.66
N GLY A 101 -10.78 -15.06 9.61
CA GLY A 101 -11.18 -15.57 8.29
C GLY A 101 -12.03 -14.61 7.46
N LYS A 102 -12.10 -13.32 7.82
CA LYS A 102 -12.88 -12.30 7.10
C LYS A 102 -11.97 -11.39 6.28
N GLU A 103 -12.49 -10.85 5.19
CA GLU A 103 -11.77 -9.84 4.40
C GLU A 103 -11.44 -8.61 5.27
N PHE A 104 -10.14 -8.30 5.41
CA PHE A 104 -9.66 -7.24 6.29
C PHE A 104 -10.13 -5.85 5.87
N PHE A 105 -10.28 -5.65 4.56
CA PHE A 105 -10.69 -4.38 3.97
C PHE A 105 -12.20 -4.23 3.77
N SER A 106 -13.03 -5.09 4.39
CA SER A 106 -14.48 -5.04 4.23
C SER A 106 -15.03 -3.61 4.38
N ARG A 107 -15.89 -3.21 3.42
CA ARG A 107 -16.47 -1.87 3.29
C ARG A 107 -15.44 -0.75 3.15
N CYS A 108 -14.38 -1.01 2.39
CA CYS A 108 -13.38 -0.02 2.03
C CYS A 108 -13.31 0.16 0.52
N VAL A 109 -13.05 1.40 0.08
CA VAL A 109 -12.36 1.59 -1.19
C VAL A 109 -10.91 1.18 -1.00
N VAL A 110 -10.34 0.46 -1.97
CA VAL A 110 -8.99 -0.10 -1.86
C VAL A 110 -8.16 0.27 -3.07
N PHE A 111 -6.86 0.46 -2.84
CA PHE A 111 -5.87 0.75 -3.88
C PHE A 111 -4.67 -0.18 -3.71
N PRO A 112 -4.16 -0.77 -4.80
CA PRO A 112 -2.97 -1.58 -4.74
C PRO A 112 -1.74 -0.72 -4.43
N LEU A 113 -0.87 -1.25 -3.58
CA LEU A 113 0.47 -0.75 -3.34
C LEU A 113 1.45 -1.67 -4.06
N GLN A 114 2.36 -1.09 -4.82
CA GLN A 114 3.24 -1.83 -5.72
C GLN A 114 4.69 -1.81 -5.23
N ASP A 115 5.42 -2.86 -5.52
CA ASP A 115 6.88 -2.85 -5.39
C ASP A 115 7.53 -2.06 -6.55
N ARG A 116 8.86 -1.90 -6.50
CA ARG A 116 9.64 -1.23 -7.55
C ARG A 116 9.48 -1.84 -8.95
N HIS A 117 9.00 -3.09 -9.04
CA HIS A 117 8.77 -3.79 -10.30
C HIS A 117 7.32 -3.65 -10.81
N GLY A 118 6.47 -2.94 -10.09
CA GLY A 118 5.06 -2.74 -10.41
C GLY A 118 4.16 -3.92 -9.99
N ARG A 119 4.67 -4.88 -9.20
CA ARG A 119 3.88 -6.00 -8.69
C ARG A 119 3.16 -5.59 -7.42
N VAL A 120 1.93 -6.06 -7.24
CA VAL A 120 1.13 -5.72 -6.05
C VAL A 120 1.73 -6.36 -4.80
N ALA A 121 2.27 -5.53 -3.91
CA ALA A 121 2.93 -5.92 -2.67
C ALA A 121 2.03 -5.72 -1.43
N GLY A 122 0.89 -5.07 -1.58
CA GLY A 122 -0.06 -4.82 -0.51
C GLY A 122 -1.23 -3.96 -0.97
N PHE A 123 -2.04 -3.54 -0.03
CA PHE A 123 -3.18 -2.67 -0.27
C PHE A 123 -3.29 -1.58 0.78
N TYR A 124 -3.73 -0.43 0.33
CA TYR A 124 -4.33 0.60 1.17
C TYR A 124 -5.84 0.55 1.05
N GLY A 125 -6.55 0.68 2.16
CA GLY A 125 -8.01 0.76 2.20
C GLY A 125 -8.50 1.96 2.99
N ARG A 126 -9.51 2.63 2.47
CA ARG A 126 -10.25 3.69 3.16
C ARG A 126 -11.67 3.24 3.41
N SER A 127 -12.08 3.20 4.68
CA SER A 127 -13.45 2.84 5.05
C SER A 127 -14.47 3.81 4.46
N THR A 128 -15.52 3.26 3.84
CA THR A 128 -16.67 4.04 3.36
C THR A 128 -17.72 4.29 4.43
N LEU A 129 -17.55 3.67 5.60
CA LEU A 129 -18.47 3.86 6.71
C LEU A 129 -18.25 5.21 7.40
N PRO A 130 -19.32 5.97 7.69
CA PRO A 130 -19.21 7.15 8.52
C PRO A 130 -18.74 6.75 9.92
N HIS A 131 -17.85 7.56 10.50
CA HIS A 131 -17.31 7.36 11.85
C HIS A 131 -16.62 6.01 12.11
N ALA A 132 -16.00 5.44 11.07
CA ALA A 132 -15.21 4.20 11.24
C ALA A 132 -14.09 4.43 12.28
N LYS A 133 -13.99 3.52 13.27
CA LYS A 133 -12.92 3.57 14.30
C LYS A 133 -11.51 3.51 13.71
N VAL A 134 -11.36 2.79 12.61
CA VAL A 134 -10.12 2.65 11.85
C VAL A 134 -10.43 3.01 10.41
N PRO A 135 -10.34 4.31 10.05
CA PRO A 135 -10.71 4.76 8.70
C PRO A 135 -9.68 4.38 7.64
N HIS A 136 -8.40 4.24 8.02
CA HIS A 136 -7.30 3.86 7.13
C HIS A 136 -6.81 2.45 7.48
N ARG A 137 -6.60 1.62 6.47
CA ARG A 137 -6.10 0.24 6.64
C ARG A 137 -4.98 -0.03 5.67
N PHE A 138 -4.00 -0.80 6.13
CA PHE A 138 -2.90 -1.32 5.33
C PHE A 138 -2.77 -2.81 5.59
N CYS A 139 -2.33 -3.58 4.61
CA CYS A 139 -2.00 -4.98 4.84
C CYS A 139 -1.05 -5.14 6.02
N ALA A 140 -1.35 -6.08 6.91
CA ALA A 140 -0.47 -6.41 8.02
C ALA A 140 0.85 -7.00 7.48
N GLY A 141 1.97 -6.56 8.03
CA GLY A 141 3.28 -7.18 7.81
C GLY A 141 4.14 -6.62 6.67
N SER A 142 3.62 -5.84 5.74
CA SER A 142 4.45 -5.27 4.67
C SER A 142 4.07 -3.83 4.37
N LYS A 143 4.82 -2.87 4.91
CA LYS A 143 4.79 -1.46 4.49
C LYS A 143 5.76 -1.20 3.31
N THR A 144 6.04 -2.20 2.50
CA THR A 144 7.02 -2.10 1.41
C THR A 144 6.41 -1.68 0.08
N GLY A 145 5.09 -1.70 -0.05
CA GLY A 145 4.40 -1.24 -1.23
C GLY A 145 4.34 0.28 -1.30
N LEU A 146 4.56 0.82 -2.49
CA LEU A 146 4.46 2.24 -2.81
C LEU A 146 3.15 2.50 -3.56
N PHE A 147 2.53 3.64 -3.29
CA PHE A 147 1.41 4.08 -4.10
C PHE A 147 1.94 4.77 -5.36
N TYR A 148 1.61 4.20 -6.50
CA TYR A 148 1.94 4.70 -7.84
C TYR A 148 3.45 4.99 -8.05
N PRO A 149 4.34 4.00 -7.87
CA PRO A 149 5.76 4.18 -8.04
C PRO A 149 6.15 4.64 -9.46
N GLN A 150 5.30 4.41 -10.45
CA GLN A 150 5.50 4.83 -11.83
C GLN A 150 5.57 6.35 -11.99
N ALA A 151 5.01 7.13 -11.06
CA ALA A 151 5.07 8.59 -11.05
C ALA A 151 6.49 9.15 -11.07
N ALA A 152 7.46 8.41 -10.55
CA ALA A 152 8.86 8.82 -10.49
C ALA A 152 9.66 8.53 -11.77
N ARG A 153 9.08 7.77 -12.73
CA ARG A 153 9.82 7.32 -13.92
C ARG A 153 10.08 8.44 -14.91
N GLY A 154 11.35 8.70 -15.17
CA GLY A 154 11.78 9.64 -16.20
C GLY A 154 11.47 11.10 -15.90
N VAL A 155 11.14 11.44 -14.66
CA VAL A 155 10.88 12.81 -14.20
C VAL A 155 11.99 13.30 -13.27
N GLN A 156 12.22 14.61 -13.25
CA GLN A 156 13.19 15.22 -12.33
C GLN A 156 12.56 15.61 -10.99
N GLU A 157 11.27 15.89 -11.00
CA GLU A 157 10.51 16.37 -9.85
C GLU A 157 9.37 15.41 -9.54
N VAL A 158 9.13 15.14 -8.25
CA VAL A 158 8.00 14.34 -7.75
C VAL A 158 7.30 15.11 -6.64
N PHE A 159 5.97 15.23 -6.74
CA PHE A 159 5.12 15.69 -5.65
C PHE A 159 4.92 14.54 -4.66
N LEU A 160 5.14 14.80 -3.39
CA LEU A 160 5.00 13.83 -2.32
C LEU A 160 3.93 14.29 -1.34
N VAL A 161 2.86 13.53 -1.22
CA VAL A 161 1.71 13.80 -0.35
C VAL A 161 1.61 12.75 0.78
N GLU A 162 0.84 13.03 1.82
CA GLU A 162 0.72 12.11 2.95
C GLU A 162 -0.15 10.90 2.64
N GLY A 163 -1.33 11.13 2.11
CA GLY A 163 -2.36 10.11 1.92
C GLY A 163 -2.58 9.70 0.46
N VAL A 164 -3.06 8.48 0.27
CA VAL A 164 -3.37 7.96 -1.07
C VAL A 164 -4.47 8.78 -1.75
N LEU A 165 -5.50 9.23 -1.01
CA LEU A 165 -6.56 10.04 -1.60
C LEU A 165 -6.08 11.45 -1.98
N ASP A 166 -5.11 11.99 -1.25
CA ASP A 166 -4.46 13.27 -1.58
C ASP A 166 -3.65 13.13 -2.87
N GLY A 167 -2.95 12.00 -3.04
CA GLY A 167 -2.28 11.66 -4.30
C GLY A 167 -3.23 11.61 -5.49
N LEU A 168 -4.41 11.03 -5.32
CA LEU A 168 -5.45 11.04 -6.37
C LEU A 168 -5.95 12.46 -6.66
N ALA A 169 -6.13 13.29 -5.64
CA ALA A 169 -6.58 14.68 -5.83
C ALA A 169 -5.55 15.51 -6.59
N VAL A 170 -4.26 15.39 -6.25
CA VAL A 170 -3.16 16.07 -6.93
C VAL A 170 -3.03 15.56 -8.37
N TYR A 171 -3.15 14.25 -8.61
CA TYR A 171 -3.17 13.68 -9.95
C TYR A 171 -4.32 14.25 -10.79
N GLN A 172 -5.55 14.25 -10.25
CA GLN A 172 -6.75 14.79 -10.89
C GLN A 172 -6.61 16.31 -11.19
N ALA A 173 -5.83 17.03 -10.39
CA ALA A 173 -5.52 18.44 -10.63
C ALA A 173 -4.51 18.67 -11.76
N GLY A 174 -3.99 17.60 -12.39
CA GLY A 174 -3.07 17.70 -13.54
C GLY A 174 -1.60 17.48 -13.21
N PHE A 175 -1.26 16.97 -12.01
CA PHE A 175 0.12 16.67 -11.60
C PHE A 175 0.34 15.14 -11.56
N PRO A 176 0.69 14.51 -12.71
CA PRO A 176 0.81 13.04 -12.78
C PRO A 176 2.04 12.48 -12.07
N ASN A 177 3.04 13.33 -11.77
CA ASN A 177 4.27 12.96 -11.06
C ASN A 177 4.09 13.02 -9.52
N VAL A 178 2.97 12.50 -9.02
CA VAL A 178 2.64 12.48 -7.59
C VAL A 178 2.73 11.08 -7.00
N MET A 179 3.32 10.98 -5.82
CA MET A 179 3.37 9.76 -5.00
C MET A 179 2.80 10.04 -3.61
N ALA A 180 2.21 9.03 -2.98
CA ALA A 180 1.74 9.13 -1.61
C ALA A 180 2.61 8.30 -0.65
N MET A 181 2.90 8.88 0.51
CA MET A 181 3.68 8.21 1.57
C MET A 181 2.87 7.14 2.31
N GLY A 182 1.55 7.22 2.28
CA GLY A 182 0.70 6.32 3.06
C GLY A 182 0.69 6.62 4.57
N GLY A 183 0.80 7.89 4.92
CA GLY A 183 0.87 8.42 6.28
C GLY A 183 2.28 8.86 6.67
N THR A 184 2.42 9.56 7.78
CA THR A 184 3.68 10.18 8.24
C THR A 184 4.85 9.21 8.43
N GLN A 185 4.58 7.91 8.62
CA GLN A 185 5.61 6.86 8.68
C GLN A 185 5.96 6.27 7.30
N GLY A 186 5.34 6.74 6.23
CA GLY A 186 5.53 6.25 4.87
C GLY A 186 6.81 6.74 4.20
N PHE A 187 7.45 7.79 4.74
CA PHE A 187 8.78 8.22 4.28
C PHE A 187 9.84 7.25 4.81
N ASN A 188 10.02 6.16 4.09
CA ASN A 188 10.83 5.03 4.51
C ASN A 188 11.95 4.71 3.49
N ALA A 189 12.81 3.75 3.84
CA ALA A 189 13.94 3.36 3.00
C ALA A 189 13.52 2.89 1.60
N ALA A 190 12.40 2.18 1.47
CA ALA A 190 11.93 1.67 0.17
C ALA A 190 11.53 2.82 -0.78
N LEU A 191 10.85 3.86 -0.27
CA LEU A 191 10.53 5.06 -1.04
C LEU A 191 11.81 5.78 -1.48
N LEU A 192 12.76 6.00 -0.55
CA LEU A 192 14.04 6.67 -0.87
C LEU A 192 14.86 5.88 -1.90
N GLU A 193 14.96 4.56 -1.76
CA GLU A 193 15.64 3.71 -2.73
C GLU A 193 14.99 3.79 -4.11
N HIS A 194 13.65 3.79 -4.16
CA HIS A 194 12.92 3.92 -5.40
C HIS A 194 13.21 5.27 -6.08
N LEU A 195 13.03 6.39 -5.37
CA LEU A 195 13.29 7.75 -5.89
C LEU A 195 14.73 7.92 -6.38
N ARG A 196 15.72 7.39 -5.64
CA ARG A 196 17.12 7.39 -6.05
C ARG A 196 17.36 6.53 -7.30
N GLY A 197 16.73 5.36 -7.37
CA GLY A 197 16.82 4.45 -8.52
C GLY A 197 16.28 5.10 -9.80
N GLU A 198 15.20 5.86 -9.69
CA GLU A 198 14.62 6.62 -10.80
C GLU A 198 15.35 7.96 -11.07
N LYS A 199 16.35 8.32 -10.25
CA LYS A 199 17.17 9.56 -10.37
C LYS A 199 16.35 10.83 -10.22
N VAL A 200 15.34 10.82 -9.36
CA VAL A 200 14.57 12.02 -9.00
C VAL A 200 15.51 13.04 -8.34
N GLY A 201 15.51 14.26 -8.84
CA GLY A 201 16.37 15.36 -8.37
C GLY A 201 15.70 16.26 -7.35
N GLU A 202 14.37 16.36 -7.38
CA GLU A 202 13.60 17.27 -6.55
C GLU A 202 12.34 16.62 -5.99
N LEU A 203 12.03 16.93 -4.72
CA LEU A 203 10.79 16.51 -4.06
C LEU A 203 10.03 17.75 -3.62
N VAL A 204 8.80 17.88 -4.12
CA VAL A 204 7.86 18.89 -3.67
C VAL A 204 6.95 18.27 -2.62
N LEU A 205 7.11 18.69 -1.37
CA LEU A 205 6.32 18.17 -0.25
C LEU A 205 4.99 18.93 -0.17
N CYS A 206 3.89 18.20 -0.34
CA CYS A 206 2.53 18.69 -0.19
C CYS A 206 1.90 17.98 1.01
N LEU A 207 2.23 18.45 2.21
CA LEU A 207 1.80 17.88 3.48
C LEU A 207 0.62 18.66 4.03
N ASP A 208 -0.20 17.99 4.86
CA ASP A 208 -1.27 18.66 5.58
C ASP A 208 -0.68 19.69 6.53
N GLY A 209 -1.31 20.87 6.59
CA GLY A 209 -0.87 21.98 7.44
C GLY A 209 -1.40 21.88 8.85
N ASP A 210 -1.36 20.70 9.45
CA ASP A 210 -1.80 20.48 10.83
C ASP A 210 -0.87 21.23 11.79
N GLU A 211 -1.48 22.02 12.71
CA GLU A 211 -0.80 22.73 13.80
C GLU A 211 -0.35 21.79 14.92
#